data_e6b1e6d4227cd51af10c26ed840bf50f
#
_entry.id   e6b1e6d4227cd51af10c26ed840bf50f
#
_cell.length_a   1.000
_cell.length_b   1.000
_cell.length_c   1.000
_cell.angle_alpha   90.00
_cell.angle_beta   90.00
_cell.angle_gamma   90.00
#
_symmetry.space_group_name_H-M   'P 1'
#
loop_
_entity.id
_entity.type
_entity.pdbx_description
1 polymer ?
#
loop_
_entity_poly.entity_id
_entity_poly.type
_entity_poly.pdbx_seq_one_letter_code
_entity_poly.pdbx_strand_id
1 'polypeptide(L)' 'MSVASELSRLKRDLASLDEEIAVNTGPRAKTPLSPAERRSLKAEMQGLIQRLDELAEKLAR' A
#
# COMPACT_ATOMS: atom_id res chain seq x y z
N MET A 1 -6.52 4.07 -20.01
CA MET A 1 -6.94 3.65 -18.67
C MET A 1 -7.76 4.75 -18.00
N SER A 2 -8.81 4.36 -17.33
CA SER A 2 -9.64 5.34 -16.62
C SER A 2 -9.10 5.57 -15.21
N VAL A 3 -9.45 6.71 -14.64
CA VAL A 3 -9.10 7.03 -13.25
C VAL A 3 -9.71 6.01 -12.30
N ALA A 4 -10.94 5.57 -12.59
CA ALA A 4 -11.62 4.59 -11.76
C ALA A 4 -10.88 3.25 -11.73
N SER A 5 -10.36 2.80 -12.88
CA SER A 5 -9.59 1.55 -12.97
C SER A 5 -8.29 1.66 -12.18
N GLU A 6 -7.60 2.78 -12.31
CA GLU A 6 -6.35 3.01 -11.59
C GLU A 6 -6.59 3.07 -10.09
N LEU A 7 -7.66 3.73 -9.67
CA LEU A 7 -8.02 3.82 -8.27
C LEU A 7 -8.33 2.43 -7.68
N SER A 8 -9.06 1.61 -8.44
CA SER A 8 -9.37 0.24 -8.00
C SER A 8 -8.11 -0.59 -7.83
N ARG A 9 -7.17 -0.45 -8.77
CA ARG A 9 -5.89 -1.15 -8.68
C ARG A 9 -5.10 -0.71 -7.44
N LEU A 10 -5.03 0.59 -7.19
CA LEU A 10 -4.31 1.12 -6.03
C LEU A 10 -4.92 0.64 -4.73
N LYS A 11 -6.25 0.61 -4.64
CA LYS A 11 -6.94 0.09 -3.46
C LYS A 11 -6.63 -1.38 -3.23
N ARG A 12 -6.58 -2.16 -4.31
CA ARG A 12 -6.24 -3.58 -4.23
C ARG A 12 -4.82 -3.77 -3.75
N ASP A 13 -3.88 -3.01 -4.31
CA ASP A 13 -2.47 -3.09 -3.93
C ASP A 13 -2.29 -2.71 -2.46
N LEU A 14 -2.99 -1.67 -2.02
CA LEU A 14 -2.93 -1.23 -0.63
C LEU A 14 -3.48 -2.30 0.31
N ALA A 15 -4.60 -2.94 -0.07
CA ALA A 15 -5.18 -4.01 0.72
C ALA A 15 -4.24 -5.22 0.81
N SER A 16 -3.55 -5.55 -0.28
CA SER A 16 -2.57 -6.63 -0.30
C SER A 16 -1.39 -6.33 0.62
N LEU A 17 -0.90 -5.10 0.62
CA LEU A 17 0.17 -4.69 1.51
C LEU A 17 -0.26 -4.74 2.97
N ASP A 18 -1.47 -4.29 3.26
CA ASP A 18 -2.01 -4.32 4.61
C ASP A 18 -2.10 -5.76 5.13
N GLU A 19 -2.59 -6.67 4.30
CA GLU A 19 -2.67 -8.08 4.65
C GLU A 19 -1.29 -8.69 4.87
N GLU A 20 -0.33 -8.39 3.99
CA GLU A 20 1.03 -8.87 4.10
C GLU A 20 1.69 -8.40 5.39
N ILE A 21 1.50 -7.14 5.73
CA ILE A 21 2.03 -6.57 6.97
C ILE A 21 1.40 -7.26 8.17
N ALA A 22 0.08 -7.45 8.16
CA ALA A 22 -0.64 -8.10 9.26
C ALA A 22 -0.14 -9.53 9.48
N VAL A 23 0.07 -10.29 8.40
CA VAL A 23 0.54 -11.67 8.48
C VAL A 23 1.97 -11.74 9.03
N ASN A 24 2.83 -10.79 8.66
CA ASN A 24 4.24 -10.83 9.02
C ASN A 24 4.60 -10.08 10.29
N THR A 25 3.64 -9.39 10.90
CA THR A 25 3.88 -8.65 12.16
C THR A 25 3.05 -9.16 13.33
N GLY A 26 2.16 -10.11 13.08
CA GLY A 26 1.32 -10.68 14.13
C GLY A 26 2.12 -11.58 15.06
N PRO A 27 1.55 -11.92 16.23
CA PRO A 27 2.23 -12.78 17.22
C PRO A 27 2.49 -14.19 16.72
N ARG A 28 1.84 -14.60 15.63
CA ARG A 28 2.04 -15.92 15.03
C ARG A 28 2.90 -15.88 13.78
N ALA A 29 3.54 -14.76 13.51
CA ALA A 29 4.41 -14.63 12.35
C ALA A 29 5.60 -15.56 12.47
N LYS A 30 5.80 -16.42 11.48
CA LYS A 30 6.92 -17.35 11.47
C LYS A 30 8.23 -16.64 11.18
N THR A 31 8.17 -15.61 10.36
CA THR A 31 9.32 -14.80 9.98
C THR A 31 8.96 -13.34 10.17
N PRO A 32 9.34 -12.75 11.30
CA PRO A 32 9.08 -11.32 11.49
C PRO A 32 9.85 -10.50 10.46
N LEU A 33 9.28 -9.37 10.09
CA LEU A 33 9.90 -8.47 9.13
C LEU A 33 11.20 -7.91 9.67
N SER A 34 12.25 -7.94 8.85
CA SER A 34 13.51 -7.30 9.19
C SER A 34 13.34 -5.77 9.11
N PRO A 35 14.24 -4.98 9.74
CA PRO A 35 14.17 -3.53 9.60
C PRO A 35 14.24 -3.04 8.16
N ALA A 36 15.01 -3.73 7.31
CA ALA A 36 15.10 -3.39 5.89
C ALA A 36 13.77 -3.63 5.16
N GLU A 37 13.12 -4.75 5.45
CA GLU A 37 11.82 -5.07 4.87
C GLU A 37 10.76 -4.09 5.31
N ARG A 38 10.77 -3.69 6.59
CA ARG A 38 9.83 -2.69 7.11
C ARG A 38 9.98 -1.35 6.39
N ARG A 39 11.21 -0.92 6.17
CA ARG A 39 11.48 0.33 5.45
C ARG A 39 11.02 0.25 4.00
N SER A 40 11.26 -0.89 3.36
CA SER A 40 10.86 -1.11 1.98
C SER A 40 9.33 -1.07 1.83
N LEU A 41 8.61 -1.77 2.72
CA LEU A 41 7.15 -1.77 2.70
C LEU A 41 6.57 -0.40 3.01
N LYS A 42 7.18 0.31 3.95
CA LYS A 42 6.74 1.65 4.29
C LYS A 42 6.89 2.61 3.11
N ALA A 43 8.02 2.53 2.41
CA ALA A 43 8.27 3.35 1.23
C ALA A 43 7.25 3.04 0.13
N GLU A 44 6.94 1.76 -0.07
CA GLU A 44 5.97 1.34 -1.06
C GLU A 44 4.57 1.86 -0.73
N MET A 45 4.17 1.76 0.54
CA MET A 45 2.89 2.32 0.99
C MET A 45 2.82 3.82 0.79
N GLN A 46 3.90 4.53 1.11
CA GLN A 46 3.94 5.99 0.94
C GLN A 46 3.79 6.38 -0.53
N GLY A 47 4.39 5.60 -1.43
CA GLY A 47 4.24 5.82 -2.86
C GLY A 47 2.79 5.64 -3.32
N LEU A 48 2.12 4.61 -2.82
CA LEU A 48 0.71 4.38 -3.13
C LEU A 48 -0.18 5.50 -2.60
N ILE A 49 0.07 5.94 -1.39
CA ILE A 49 -0.71 7.03 -0.76
C ILE A 49 -0.52 8.32 -1.55
N GLN A 50 0.71 8.61 -1.95
CA GLN A 50 1.00 9.79 -2.76
C GLN A 50 0.24 9.74 -4.09
N ARG A 51 0.22 8.59 -4.74
CA ARG A 51 -0.50 8.42 -6.00
C ARG A 51 -2.01 8.61 -5.81
N LEU A 52 -2.56 8.09 -4.71
CA LEU A 52 -3.97 8.29 -4.36
C LEU A 52 -4.28 9.78 -4.18
N ASP A 53 -3.40 10.51 -3.50
CA ASP A 53 -3.56 11.94 -3.29
C ASP A 53 -3.57 12.71 -4.62
N GLU A 54 -2.67 12.35 -5.53
CA GLU A 54 -2.61 12.96 -6.85
C GLU A 54 -3.91 12.75 -7.64
N LEU A 55 -4.44 11.53 -7.58
CA LEU A 55 -5.70 11.21 -8.27
C LEU A 55 -6.87 11.94 -7.64
N ALA A 56 -6.90 12.02 -6.31
CA ALA A 56 -7.96 12.73 -5.60
C ALA A 56 -7.94 14.22 -5.96
N GLU A 57 -6.76 14.79 -6.10
CA GLU A 57 -6.63 16.19 -6.48
C GLU A 57 -7.13 16.46 -7.88
N LYS A 58 -6.86 15.54 -8.80
CA LYS A 58 -7.39 15.63 -10.17
C LYS A 58 -8.91 15.58 -10.20
N LEU A 59 -9.51 14.77 -9.33
CA LEU A 59 -10.95 14.64 -9.24
C LEU A 59 -11.62 15.85 -8.58
N ALA A 60 -10.87 16.59 -7.79
CA ALA A 60 -11.40 17.77 -7.10
C ALA A 60 -11.51 19.00 -8.01
N ARG A 61 -10.94 18.96 -9.20
CA ARG A 61 -10.97 20.08 -10.16
C ARG A 61 -12.18 20.04 -11.07
#